data_b91a1cb42ae2e0e8e8b877ad9506992a
#
_entry.id   b91a1cb42ae2e0e8e8b877ad9506992a
#
_cell.length_a   1.000
_cell.length_b   1.000
_cell.length_c   1.000
_cell.angle_alpha   90.00
_cell.angle_beta   90.00
_cell.angle_gamma   90.00
#
_symmetry.space_group_name_H-M   'P 1'
#
loop_
_entity.id
_entity.type
_entity.pdbx_description
1 polymer ?
#
loop_
_entity_poly.entity_id
_entity_poly.type
_entity_poly.pdbx_seq_one_letter_code
_entity_poly.pdbx_strand_id
1 'polypeptide(L)'
;MSRMQEKYKNEVAPALMTKFGYKSVMQIPKLEKIVVNIGMSDAKDNPKVIDAAMNDLALITGQKPIVTKARKSVANFKLREGMNIGCKVTLRAEKMYEFLDRLFSIALPRVRDFKGINPNSFDGRGNYALGIKEQLIFPEIEYDKIDKIRGMDIIVVTTANTDEEARELLSLMGAPFVRS
;
A
#
# COMPACT_ATOMS: atom_id res chain seq x y z
N MET A 1 10.83 -13.13 -12.57
CA MET A 1 10.56 -13.09 -11.10
C MET A 1 11.19 -11.84 -10.52
N SER A 2 10.49 -11.08 -9.69
CA SER A 2 11.03 -9.85 -9.12
C SER A 2 12.08 -10.12 -8.04
N ARG A 3 13.00 -9.17 -7.85
CA ARG A 3 14.04 -9.24 -6.81
C ARG A 3 13.45 -9.49 -5.42
N MET A 4 12.35 -8.85 -5.09
CA MET A 4 11.69 -8.98 -3.80
C MET A 4 11.05 -10.36 -3.61
N GLN A 5 10.54 -10.95 -4.67
CA GLN A 5 9.97 -12.28 -4.65
C GLN A 5 11.07 -13.37 -4.46
N GLU A 6 12.21 -13.18 -5.09
CA GLU A 6 13.38 -14.05 -4.86
C GLU A 6 13.88 -13.95 -3.43
N LYS A 7 13.98 -12.74 -2.91
CA LYS A 7 14.34 -12.49 -1.51
C LYS A 7 13.39 -13.19 -0.54
N TYR A 8 12.10 -13.15 -0.80
CA TYR A 8 11.11 -13.86 0.02
C TYR A 8 11.38 -15.37 0.04
N LYS A 9 11.57 -15.98 -1.13
CA LYS A 9 11.78 -17.43 -1.24
C LYS A 9 13.08 -17.88 -0.60
N ASN A 10 14.15 -17.15 -0.80
CA ASN A 10 15.51 -17.58 -0.45
C ASN A 10 15.91 -17.19 0.97
N GLU A 11 15.43 -16.09 1.48
CA GLU A 11 15.86 -15.53 2.77
C GLU A 11 14.71 -15.41 3.79
N VAL A 12 13.59 -14.86 3.40
CA VAL A 12 12.51 -14.49 4.33
C VAL A 12 11.73 -15.72 4.81
N ALA A 13 11.31 -16.58 3.91
CA ALA A 13 10.55 -17.78 4.25
C ALA A 13 11.32 -18.74 5.15
N PRO A 14 12.60 -19.08 4.87
CA PRO A 14 13.41 -19.90 5.80
C PRO A 14 13.60 -19.25 7.18
N ALA A 15 13.83 -17.93 7.23
CA ALA A 15 14.01 -17.20 8.50
C ALA A 15 12.74 -17.22 9.34
N LEU A 16 11.57 -17.02 8.75
CA LEU A 16 10.28 -17.11 9.44
C LEU A 16 10.01 -18.53 9.95
N MET A 17 10.30 -19.52 9.16
CA MET A 17 10.13 -20.92 9.55
C MET A 17 10.97 -21.28 10.78
N THR A 18 12.20 -20.81 10.82
CA THR A 18 13.11 -21.01 11.96
C THR A 18 12.61 -20.25 13.19
N LYS A 19 12.22 -18.99 13.03
CA LYS A 19 11.83 -18.14 14.16
C LYS A 19 10.53 -18.59 14.84
N PHE A 20 9.53 -18.95 14.07
CA PHE A 20 8.20 -19.32 14.57
C PHE A 20 7.95 -20.82 14.65
N GLY A 21 8.88 -21.64 14.16
CA GLY A 21 8.79 -23.09 14.27
C GLY A 21 7.60 -23.72 13.54
N TYR A 22 7.27 -23.25 12.34
CA TYR A 22 6.17 -23.81 11.55
C TYR A 22 6.42 -25.28 11.18
N LYS A 23 5.36 -26.06 11.19
CA LYS A 23 5.41 -27.48 10.84
C LYS A 23 5.40 -27.74 9.33
N SER A 24 4.86 -26.81 8.55
CA SER A 24 4.73 -26.89 7.11
C SER A 24 5.12 -25.60 6.45
N VAL A 25 5.71 -25.67 5.27
CA VAL A 25 6.00 -24.49 4.44
C VAL A 25 4.74 -23.71 4.05
N MET A 26 3.58 -24.36 4.05
CA MET A 26 2.30 -23.69 3.78
C MET A 26 1.81 -22.81 4.92
N GLN A 27 2.37 -22.94 6.12
CA GLN A 27 2.04 -22.09 7.27
C GLN A 27 2.83 -20.79 7.31
N ILE A 28 3.89 -20.68 6.53
CA ILE A 28 4.74 -19.49 6.51
C ILE A 28 3.92 -18.30 6.00
N PRO A 29 3.90 -17.17 6.73
CA PRO A 29 3.23 -15.97 6.27
C PRO A 29 3.79 -15.47 4.93
N LYS A 30 2.91 -15.06 4.05
CA LYS A 30 3.27 -14.47 2.76
C LYS A 30 2.39 -13.26 2.45
N LEU A 31 2.86 -12.44 1.55
CA LEU A 31 2.06 -11.33 1.02
C LEU A 31 0.95 -11.88 0.14
N GLU A 32 -0.27 -11.42 0.38
CA GLU A 32 -1.44 -11.78 -0.42
C GLU A 32 -1.74 -10.73 -1.49
N LYS A 33 -1.86 -9.48 -1.08
CA LYS A 33 -2.12 -8.35 -1.96
C LYS A 33 -1.67 -7.04 -1.32
N ILE A 34 -1.53 -6.02 -2.16
CA ILE A 34 -1.36 -4.63 -1.72
C ILE A 34 -2.49 -3.82 -2.36
N VAL A 35 -3.21 -3.07 -1.54
CA VAL A 35 -4.26 -2.15 -1.98
C VAL A 35 -3.78 -0.73 -1.80
N VAL A 36 -3.78 0.05 -2.87
CA VAL A 36 -3.49 1.48 -2.82
C VAL A 36 -4.79 2.24 -3.07
N ASN A 37 -5.17 3.09 -2.14
CA ASN A 37 -6.42 3.84 -2.19
C ASN A 37 -6.15 5.35 -2.08
N ILE A 38 -6.84 6.12 -2.90
CA ILE A 38 -6.89 7.57 -2.80
C ILE A 38 -8.33 7.98 -2.53
N GLY A 39 -8.58 8.54 -1.35
CA GLY A 39 -9.88 9.12 -0.99
C GLY A 39 -9.92 10.59 -1.38
N MET A 40 -11.01 11.04 -2.00
CA MET A 40 -11.17 12.41 -2.47
C MET A 40 -12.51 12.98 -2.05
N SER A 41 -12.49 13.98 -1.17
CA SER A 41 -13.68 14.72 -0.77
C SER A 41 -14.16 15.71 -1.82
N ASP A 42 -13.26 16.20 -2.65
CA ASP A 42 -13.52 17.16 -3.73
C ASP A 42 -14.10 16.52 -5.01
N ALA A 43 -14.06 15.21 -5.12
CA ALA A 43 -14.58 14.47 -6.28
C ALA A 43 -16.10 14.61 -6.50
N LYS A 44 -16.84 14.88 -5.42
CA LYS A 44 -18.28 15.13 -5.49
C LYS A 44 -18.63 16.45 -6.18
N ASP A 45 -17.76 17.45 -6.05
CA ASP A 45 -17.95 18.79 -6.62
C ASP A 45 -17.30 18.92 -8.01
N ASN A 46 -16.24 18.18 -8.28
CA ASN A 46 -15.52 18.22 -9.55
C ASN A 46 -15.12 16.80 -10.02
N PRO A 47 -15.84 16.23 -10.99
CA PRO A 47 -15.53 14.88 -11.50
C PRO A 47 -14.16 14.74 -12.17
N LYS A 48 -13.58 15.84 -12.68
CA LYS A 48 -12.29 15.80 -13.39
C LYS A 48 -11.11 15.45 -12.44
N VAL A 49 -11.24 15.71 -11.14
CA VAL A 49 -10.20 15.37 -10.18
C VAL A 49 -10.00 13.87 -10.04
N ILE A 50 -11.05 13.08 -10.27
CA ILE A 50 -10.97 11.61 -10.27
C ILE A 50 -10.09 11.12 -11.40
N ASP A 51 -10.23 11.67 -12.60
CA ASP A 51 -9.42 11.27 -13.75
C ASP A 51 -7.94 11.56 -13.51
N ALA A 52 -7.63 12.72 -12.94
CA ALA A 52 -6.26 13.09 -12.55
C ALA A 52 -5.67 12.12 -11.53
N ALA A 53 -6.41 11.78 -10.48
CA ALA A 53 -5.97 10.83 -9.44
C ALA A 53 -5.82 9.42 -10.00
N MET A 54 -6.70 8.99 -10.89
CA MET A 54 -6.58 7.69 -11.56
C MET A 54 -5.35 7.61 -12.44
N ASN A 55 -5.01 8.67 -13.16
CA ASN A 55 -3.79 8.74 -13.96
C ASN A 55 -2.54 8.65 -13.08
N ASP A 56 -2.50 9.40 -11.98
CA ASP A 56 -1.39 9.35 -11.03
C ASP A 56 -1.21 7.94 -10.45
N LEU A 57 -2.31 7.32 -10.02
CA LEU A 57 -2.27 5.98 -9.45
C LEU A 57 -1.88 4.92 -10.48
N ALA A 58 -2.32 5.06 -11.73
CA ALA A 58 -1.92 4.18 -12.82
C ALA A 58 -0.42 4.26 -13.11
N LEU A 59 0.15 5.46 -13.08
CA LEU A 59 1.60 5.68 -13.25
C LEU A 59 2.40 5.05 -12.09
N ILE A 60 1.94 5.22 -10.86
CA ILE A 60 2.61 4.69 -9.66
C ILE A 60 2.61 3.16 -9.65
N THR A 61 1.47 2.54 -9.96
CA THR A 61 1.27 1.09 -9.81
C THR A 61 1.48 0.29 -11.09
N GLY A 62 1.40 0.94 -12.24
CA GLY A 62 1.45 0.27 -13.54
C GLY A 62 0.20 -0.53 -13.88
N GLN A 63 -0.90 -0.34 -13.14
CA GLN A 63 -2.17 -1.02 -13.35
C GLN A 63 -3.31 0.01 -13.33
N LYS A 64 -4.33 -0.21 -14.15
CA LYS A 64 -5.49 0.69 -14.22
C LYS A 64 -6.28 0.63 -12.90
N PRO A 65 -6.48 1.78 -12.23
CA PRO A 65 -7.31 1.86 -11.03
C PRO A 65 -8.80 1.73 -11.35
N ILE A 66 -9.58 1.49 -10.31
CA ILE A 66 -11.04 1.55 -10.36
C ILE A 66 -11.55 2.70 -9.51
N VAL A 67 -12.64 3.31 -9.94
CA VAL A 67 -13.33 4.35 -9.17
C VAL A 67 -14.09 3.71 -8.03
N THR A 68 -13.96 4.27 -6.82
CA THR A 68 -14.75 3.86 -5.66
C THR A 68 -15.95 4.78 -5.49
N LYS A 69 -17.10 4.17 -5.20
CA LYS A 69 -18.38 4.87 -5.06
C LYS A 69 -18.91 4.77 -3.63
N ALA A 70 -19.65 5.80 -3.21
CA ALA A 70 -20.30 5.80 -1.92
C ALA A 70 -21.36 4.70 -1.83
N ARG A 71 -21.34 3.95 -0.75
CA ARG A 71 -22.31 2.86 -0.49
C ARG A 71 -23.58 3.34 0.17
N LYS A 72 -23.52 4.47 0.88
CA LYS A 72 -24.65 5.06 1.61
C LYS A 72 -24.63 6.57 1.44
N SER A 73 -25.84 7.15 1.49
CA SER A 73 -25.99 8.60 1.55
C SER A 73 -25.71 9.11 2.96
N VAL A 74 -24.94 10.18 3.09
CA VAL A 74 -24.62 10.85 4.36
C VAL A 74 -24.83 12.34 4.19
N ALA A 75 -25.88 12.88 4.81
CA ALA A 75 -26.28 14.27 4.65
C ALA A 75 -25.21 15.27 5.16
N ASN A 76 -24.56 14.96 6.29
CA ASN A 76 -23.51 15.82 6.87
C ASN A 76 -22.32 16.02 5.94
N PHE A 77 -22.01 15.04 5.11
CA PHE A 77 -20.93 15.12 4.12
C PHE A 77 -21.41 15.53 2.73
N LYS A 78 -22.71 15.85 2.58
CA LYS A 78 -23.33 16.13 1.28
C LYS A 78 -23.08 15.02 0.27
N LEU A 79 -23.15 13.78 0.73
CA LEU A 79 -22.82 12.59 -0.02
C LEU A 79 -24.08 11.79 -0.33
N ARG A 80 -24.25 11.38 -1.58
CA ARG A 80 -25.33 10.48 -2.04
C ARG A 80 -24.75 9.14 -2.45
N GLU A 81 -25.51 8.09 -2.26
CA GLU A 81 -25.17 6.75 -2.73
C GLU A 81 -24.85 6.76 -4.24
N GLY A 82 -23.78 6.10 -4.62
CA GLY A 82 -23.32 6.02 -6.00
C GLY A 82 -22.43 7.17 -6.46
N MET A 83 -22.20 8.20 -5.64
CA MET A 83 -21.25 9.27 -5.97
C MET A 83 -19.81 8.75 -5.92
N ASN A 84 -18.99 9.22 -6.84
CA ASN A 84 -17.56 8.90 -6.88
C ASN A 84 -16.84 9.58 -5.71
N ILE A 85 -16.13 8.80 -4.91
CA ILE A 85 -15.43 9.29 -3.71
C ILE A 85 -13.93 9.03 -3.70
N GLY A 86 -13.43 8.31 -4.66
CA GLY A 86 -12.02 7.99 -4.75
C GLY A 86 -11.69 7.00 -5.83
N CYS A 87 -10.49 6.48 -5.77
CA CYS A 87 -10.02 5.40 -6.62
C CYS A 87 -9.10 4.46 -5.86
N LYS A 88 -9.00 3.24 -6.31
CA LYS A 88 -8.11 2.23 -5.73
C LYS A 88 -7.56 1.29 -6.79
N VAL A 89 -6.46 0.65 -6.44
CA VAL A 89 -5.88 -0.44 -7.21
C VAL A 89 -5.47 -1.57 -6.28
N THR A 90 -5.68 -2.80 -6.70
CA THR A 90 -5.25 -4.00 -5.98
C THR A 90 -4.14 -4.67 -6.76
N LEU A 91 -2.98 -4.81 -6.14
CA LEU A 91 -1.79 -5.42 -6.74
C LEU A 91 -1.58 -6.81 -6.16
N ARG A 92 -1.30 -7.79 -7.02
CA ARG A 92 -1.05 -9.19 -6.65
C ARG A 92 0.16 -9.72 -7.42
N ALA A 93 0.72 -10.81 -6.94
CA ALA A 93 1.82 -11.52 -7.57
C ALA A 93 3.02 -10.61 -7.87
N GLU A 94 3.57 -10.68 -9.07
CA GLU A 94 4.79 -9.95 -9.44
C GLU A 94 4.66 -8.43 -9.31
N LYS A 95 3.53 -7.87 -9.74
CA LYS A 95 3.26 -6.43 -9.61
C LYS A 95 3.26 -5.94 -8.15
N MET A 96 2.74 -6.76 -7.26
CA MET A 96 2.75 -6.50 -5.82
C MET A 96 4.19 -6.43 -5.27
N TYR A 97 5.03 -7.39 -5.60
CA TYR A 97 6.42 -7.41 -5.15
C TYR A 97 7.24 -6.27 -5.75
N GLU A 98 7.05 -5.94 -7.01
CA GLU A 98 7.72 -4.82 -7.66
C GLU A 98 7.32 -3.48 -7.03
N PHE A 99 6.04 -3.29 -6.75
CA PHE A 99 5.55 -2.10 -6.07
C PHE A 99 6.13 -1.98 -4.66
N LEU A 100 6.16 -3.06 -3.90
CA LEU A 100 6.72 -3.08 -2.55
C LEU A 100 8.20 -2.74 -2.54
N ASP A 101 8.96 -3.27 -3.49
CA ASP A 101 10.39 -2.96 -3.65
C ASP A 101 10.61 -1.48 -3.93
N ARG A 102 9.89 -0.90 -4.88
CA ARG A 102 9.96 0.54 -5.17
C ARG A 102 9.55 1.41 -3.98
N LEU A 103 8.50 0.99 -3.26
CA LEU A 103 8.03 1.70 -2.08
C LEU A 103 9.11 1.77 -1.00
N PHE A 104 9.71 0.64 -0.66
CA PHE A 104 10.71 0.58 0.42
C PHE A 104 12.07 1.16 0.01
N SER A 105 12.49 0.95 -1.21
CA SER A 105 13.83 1.33 -1.67
C SER A 105 13.93 2.74 -2.22
N ILE A 106 12.87 3.26 -2.83
CA ILE A 106 12.90 4.53 -3.57
C ILE A 106 11.93 5.56 -2.97
N ALA A 107 10.66 5.19 -2.82
CA ALA A 107 9.61 6.15 -2.45
C ALA A 107 9.71 6.62 -1.00
N LEU A 108 9.78 5.71 -0.04
CA LEU A 108 9.83 6.07 1.38
C LEU A 108 11.06 6.91 1.76
N PRO A 109 12.27 6.65 1.25
CA PRO A 109 13.42 7.52 1.52
C PRO A 109 13.25 8.95 1.01
N ARG A 110 12.35 9.19 0.06
CA ARG A 110 12.03 10.53 -0.48
C ARG A 110 10.99 11.29 0.33
N VAL A 111 10.38 10.66 1.33
CA VAL A 111 9.46 11.33 2.24
C VAL A 111 10.22 12.39 3.04
N ARG A 112 9.68 13.60 3.13
CA ARG A 112 10.27 14.68 3.90
C ARG A 112 10.36 14.32 5.37
N ASP A 113 11.54 14.50 5.98
CA ASP A 113 11.84 14.17 7.38
C ASP A 113 11.53 12.70 7.73
N PHE A 114 11.81 11.78 6.81
CA PHE A 114 11.53 10.37 7.00
C PHE A 114 12.40 9.76 8.11
N LYS A 115 11.75 9.22 9.13
CA LYS A 115 12.40 8.56 10.28
C LYS A 115 12.11 7.07 10.37
N GLY A 116 11.29 6.55 9.49
CA GLY A 116 10.80 5.18 9.50
C GLY A 116 9.27 5.12 9.51
N ILE A 117 8.72 3.93 9.31
CA ILE A 117 7.28 3.69 9.35
C ILE A 117 6.86 3.16 10.72
N ASN A 118 5.61 3.39 11.10
CA ASN A 118 5.09 3.00 12.39
C ASN A 118 5.01 1.47 12.51
N PRO A 119 5.69 0.84 13.49
CA PRO A 119 5.64 -0.60 13.69
C PRO A 119 4.32 -1.12 14.28
N ASN A 120 3.41 -0.23 14.71
CA ASN A 120 2.16 -0.58 15.40
C ASN A 120 0.90 -0.37 14.53
N SER A 121 1.05 -0.10 13.24
CA SER A 121 -0.09 0.13 12.33
C SER A 121 -0.68 -1.16 11.75
N PHE A 122 -0.84 -2.18 12.58
CA PHE A 122 -1.47 -3.46 12.25
C PHE A 122 -2.92 -3.52 12.76
N ASP A 123 -3.74 -4.32 12.10
CA ASP A 123 -5.18 -4.46 12.40
C ASP A 123 -5.54 -5.55 13.42
N GLY A 124 -4.57 -6.25 13.97
CA GLY A 124 -4.75 -7.40 14.85
C GLY A 124 -4.77 -8.75 14.12
N ARG A 125 -4.80 -8.75 12.80
CA ARG A 125 -4.87 -9.95 11.94
C ARG A 125 -3.71 -10.06 10.93
N GLY A 126 -2.65 -9.31 11.16
CA GLY A 126 -1.46 -9.36 10.30
C GLY A 126 -1.53 -8.50 9.05
N ASN A 127 -2.45 -7.56 8.95
CA ASN A 127 -2.49 -6.60 7.86
C ASN A 127 -1.91 -5.25 8.31
N TYR A 128 -1.17 -4.60 7.42
CA TYR A 128 -0.48 -3.35 7.71
C TYR A 128 -1.05 -2.21 6.89
N ALA A 129 -1.24 -1.05 7.50
CA ALA A 129 -1.70 0.16 6.84
C ALA A 129 -0.64 1.28 6.95
N LEU A 130 -0.34 1.92 5.82
CA LEU A 130 0.60 3.02 5.71
C LEU A 130 -0.07 4.20 5.00
N GLY A 131 -0.08 5.37 5.65
CA GLY A 131 -0.53 6.62 5.04
C GLY A 131 0.63 7.38 4.42
N ILE A 132 0.47 7.78 3.17
CA ILE A 132 1.39 8.65 2.44
C ILE A 132 0.71 10.00 2.23
N LYS A 133 1.38 11.07 2.58
CA LYS A 133 0.81 12.44 2.48
C LYS A 133 0.88 13.04 1.08
N GLU A 134 1.86 12.62 0.30
CA GLU A 134 2.16 13.20 -1.02
C GLU A 134 2.48 12.10 -2.03
N GLN A 135 1.83 12.14 -3.21
CA GLN A 135 2.16 11.22 -4.31
C GLN A 135 3.52 11.52 -4.96
N LEU A 136 4.10 12.68 -4.68
CA LEU A 136 5.38 13.13 -5.25
C LEU A 136 6.59 12.32 -4.83
N ILE A 137 6.47 11.50 -3.79
CA ILE A 137 7.54 10.60 -3.36
C ILE A 137 7.84 9.50 -4.39
N PHE A 138 6.90 9.19 -5.27
CA PHE A 138 7.09 8.23 -6.34
C PHE A 138 7.77 8.91 -7.53
N PRO A 139 8.87 8.35 -8.05
CA PRO A 139 9.63 8.98 -9.15
C PRO A 139 8.85 9.02 -10.48
N GLU A 140 7.81 8.21 -10.63
CA GLU A 140 6.94 8.19 -11.80
C GLU A 140 6.05 9.43 -11.90
N ILE A 141 5.87 10.16 -10.80
CA ILE A 141 5.05 11.38 -10.73
C ILE A 141 5.92 12.61 -10.91
N GLU A 142 5.59 13.42 -11.91
CA GLU A 142 6.23 14.70 -12.18
C GLU A 142 5.42 15.84 -11.54
N TYR A 143 6.07 16.72 -10.78
CA TYR A 143 5.45 17.85 -10.10
C TYR A 143 4.64 18.75 -11.05
N ASP A 144 5.17 18.99 -12.25
CA ASP A 144 4.55 19.90 -13.22
C ASP A 144 3.28 19.34 -13.87
N LYS A 145 3.06 18.03 -13.77
CA LYS A 145 1.92 17.34 -14.40
C LYS A 145 0.77 17.03 -13.46
N ILE A 146 0.93 17.26 -12.16
CA ILE A 146 -0.14 17.04 -11.19
C ILE A 146 -1.03 18.27 -11.05
N ASP A 147 -2.33 18.04 -10.81
CA ASP A 147 -3.28 19.10 -10.54
C ASP A 147 -3.27 19.52 -9.07
N LYS A 148 -3.04 18.59 -8.16
CA LYS A 148 -3.05 18.80 -6.72
C LYS A 148 -2.23 17.71 -6.01
N ILE A 149 -1.57 18.09 -4.91
CA ILE A 149 -0.91 17.13 -4.01
C ILE A 149 -1.99 16.32 -3.30
N ARG A 150 -1.91 14.99 -3.41
CA ARG A 150 -2.84 14.04 -2.80
C ARG A 150 -2.11 13.02 -1.98
N GLY A 151 -2.70 12.70 -0.83
CA GLY A 151 -2.29 11.55 -0.03
C GLY A 151 -2.90 10.26 -0.53
N MET A 152 -2.37 9.15 -0.07
CA MET A 152 -2.90 7.81 -0.35
C MET A 152 -2.68 6.88 0.83
N ASP A 153 -3.51 5.86 0.90
CA ASP A 153 -3.38 4.78 1.87
C ASP A 153 -2.89 3.52 1.16
N ILE A 154 -1.84 2.93 1.70
CA ILE A 154 -1.27 1.67 1.21
C ILE A 154 -1.53 0.61 2.25
N ILE A 155 -2.29 -0.43 1.88
CA ILE A 155 -2.65 -1.52 2.76
C ILE A 155 -1.97 -2.78 2.25
N VAL A 156 -1.13 -3.37 3.11
CA VAL A 156 -0.44 -4.63 2.84
C VAL A 156 -1.20 -5.76 3.52
N VAL A 157 -1.82 -6.62 2.73
CA VAL A 157 -2.55 -7.79 3.23
C VAL A 157 -1.65 -9.01 3.17
N THR A 158 -1.53 -9.68 4.31
CA THR A 158 -0.72 -10.88 4.46
C THR A 158 -1.57 -12.08 4.87
N THR A 159 -0.99 -13.27 4.80
CA THR A 159 -1.63 -14.50 5.30
C THR A 159 -1.27 -14.79 6.77
N ALA A 160 -0.55 -13.88 7.45
CA ALA A 160 -0.20 -14.04 8.85
C ALA A 160 -1.44 -14.07 9.74
N ASN A 161 -1.40 -14.90 10.79
CA ASN A 161 -2.48 -14.98 11.77
C ASN A 161 -2.37 -13.92 12.85
N THR A 162 -1.16 -13.43 13.13
CA THR A 162 -0.89 -12.45 14.17
C THR A 162 -0.09 -11.27 13.62
N ASP A 163 -0.16 -10.12 14.31
CA ASP A 163 0.59 -8.93 13.94
C ASP A 163 2.11 -9.12 14.10
N GLU A 164 2.52 -9.93 15.05
CA GLU A 164 3.94 -10.24 15.28
C GLU A 164 4.55 -10.97 14.08
N GLU A 165 3.85 -11.98 13.55
CA GLU A 165 4.28 -12.70 12.35
C GLU A 165 4.35 -11.78 11.14
N ALA A 166 3.37 -10.92 10.97
CA ALA A 166 3.34 -9.95 9.86
C ALA A 166 4.43 -8.90 9.98
N ARG A 167 4.70 -8.42 11.19
CA ARG A 167 5.78 -7.45 11.45
C ARG A 167 7.14 -8.05 11.08
N GLU A 168 7.39 -9.28 11.49
CA GLU A 168 8.63 -9.97 11.15
C GLU A 168 8.75 -10.20 9.64
N LEU A 169 7.66 -10.62 8.98
CA LEU A 169 7.62 -10.77 7.53
C LEU A 169 8.02 -9.47 6.84
N LEU A 170 7.38 -8.36 7.17
CA LEU A 170 7.66 -7.07 6.56
C LEU A 170 9.07 -6.55 6.89
N SER A 171 9.52 -6.75 8.11
CA SER A 171 10.87 -6.38 8.53
C SER A 171 11.95 -7.11 7.72
N LEU A 172 11.80 -8.41 7.53
CA LEU A 172 12.71 -9.22 6.70
C LEU A 172 12.63 -8.85 5.21
N MET A 173 11.46 -8.39 4.75
CA MET A 173 11.30 -7.87 3.38
C MET A 173 11.96 -6.50 3.18
N GLY A 174 12.41 -5.85 4.23
CA GLY A 174 13.10 -4.57 4.16
C GLY A 174 12.27 -3.36 4.56
N ALA A 175 11.13 -3.57 5.23
CA ALA A 175 10.31 -2.46 5.72
C ALA A 175 11.09 -1.60 6.73
N PRO A 176 11.18 -0.28 6.51
CA PRO A 176 11.97 0.62 7.35
C PRO A 176 11.21 1.04 8.60
N PHE A 177 10.90 0.09 9.50
CA PHE A 177 10.25 0.40 10.77
C PHE A 177 11.11 1.28 11.66
N VAL A 178 10.46 2.20 12.39
CA VAL A 178 11.13 2.99 13.43
C VAL A 178 11.66 2.03 14.50
N ARG A 179 12.94 2.15 14.82
CA ARG A 179 13.53 1.44 15.97
C ARG A 179 13.10 2.14 17.24
N SER A 180 12.44 1.42 18.14
CA SER A 180 12.11 1.87 19.48
C SER A 180 13.37 1.89 20.36
#